data_22dd3849ae3115ff3c88cae776f15517
#
_entry.id   22dd3849ae3115ff3c88cae776f15517
#
_cell.length_a   1.000
_cell.length_b   1.000
_cell.length_c   1.000
_cell.angle_alpha   90.00
_cell.angle_beta   90.00
_cell.angle_gamma   90.00
#
_symmetry.space_group_name_H-M   'P 1'
#
loop_
_entity.id
_entity.type
_entity.pdbx_description
1 polymer ?
#
loop_
_entity_poly.entity_id
_entity_poly.type
_entity_poly.pdbx_seq_one_letter_code
_entity_poly.pdbx_strand_id
1 'polypeptide(L)'
;MGYGIRVRVSGPRACFTRPEMKAERVSYDVITPSAARGIIEAVYWKPAIRWVIDRIEVLNEIRFDTFRRNELENKLSYRNAKEACEKDAELHIVASEKRQQRAMTYLRDVSYVIDAHFVMTEGTGGRDDGPEKHYNIALRRLRKGQHFMQPVLGCREFPATVELLEGREEFQGFYSDTPEKDLGFMLYDLDFSNADSPDPRFFRAVMRNGVIDVASSREGVVA
;
A
#
# COMPACT_ATOMS: atom_id res chain seq x y z
N MET A 1 19.56 10.98 -14.45
CA MET A 1 19.05 10.85 -13.08
C MET A 1 17.53 10.81 -13.15
N GLY A 2 16.89 9.75 -12.62
CA GLY A 2 15.44 9.67 -12.61
C GLY A 2 14.84 10.64 -11.57
N TYR A 3 13.61 11.02 -11.78
CA TYR A 3 12.82 11.85 -10.85
C TYR A 3 12.37 10.99 -9.65
N GLY A 4 13.29 10.79 -8.69
CA GLY A 4 13.06 9.99 -7.49
C GLY A 4 12.68 10.82 -6.27
N ILE A 5 11.93 10.22 -5.36
CA ILE A 5 11.60 10.75 -4.04
C ILE A 5 12.02 9.76 -2.96
N ARG A 6 12.33 10.27 -1.79
CA ARG A 6 12.55 9.50 -0.59
C ARG A 6 11.59 9.98 0.49
N VAL A 7 10.78 9.09 1.03
CA VAL A 7 9.78 9.43 2.03
C VAL A 7 9.86 8.51 3.24
N ARG A 8 9.65 9.05 4.43
CA ARG A 8 9.39 8.27 5.63
C ARG A 8 7.89 8.08 5.78
N VAL A 9 7.49 6.84 6.01
CA VAL A 9 6.09 6.47 6.22
C VAL A 9 5.96 5.78 7.56
N SER A 10 5.08 6.26 8.42
CA SER A 10 4.93 5.72 9.78
C SER A 10 3.49 5.74 10.27
N GLY A 11 3.21 4.93 11.26
CA GLY A 11 1.94 4.93 11.97
C GLY A 11 1.87 3.90 13.08
N PRO A 12 0.91 4.04 14.02
CA PRO A 12 0.80 3.18 15.19
C PRO A 12 0.32 1.77 14.85
N ARG A 13 -0.35 1.60 13.70
CA ARG A 13 -0.91 0.31 13.25
C ARG A 13 -0.85 0.20 11.74
N ALA A 14 -0.62 -1.03 11.24
CA ALA A 14 -0.66 -1.34 9.81
C ALA A 14 -1.21 -2.75 9.57
N CYS A 15 -1.91 -2.96 8.46
CA CYS A 15 -2.30 -4.30 8.04
C CYS A 15 -2.21 -4.42 6.52
N PHE A 16 -1.12 -5.01 6.07
CA PHE A 16 -0.89 -5.33 4.66
C PHE A 16 -1.41 -6.74 4.41
N THR A 17 -2.71 -6.85 4.22
CA THR A 17 -3.44 -8.12 4.21
C THR A 17 -2.91 -9.09 3.16
N ARG A 18 -2.58 -10.30 3.58
CA ARG A 18 -2.23 -11.42 2.68
C ARG A 18 -3.44 -11.78 1.82
N PRO A 19 -3.29 -11.97 0.50
CA PRO A 19 -4.41 -12.26 -0.39
C PRO A 19 -5.22 -13.50 -0.01
N GLU A 20 -4.56 -14.52 0.56
CA GLU A 20 -5.17 -15.75 1.04
C GLU A 20 -5.96 -15.58 2.35
N MET A 21 -5.71 -14.51 3.11
CA MET A 21 -6.29 -14.25 4.43
C MET A 21 -7.25 -13.06 4.42
N LYS A 22 -8.21 -13.03 3.50
CA LYS A 22 -9.12 -11.89 3.32
C LYS A 22 -10.23 -11.79 4.37
N ALA A 23 -10.67 -12.91 4.88
CA ALA A 23 -11.78 -12.97 5.84
C ALA A 23 -11.31 -12.63 7.26
N GLU A 24 -10.35 -13.38 7.77
CA GLU A 24 -9.61 -13.05 8.97
C GLU A 24 -8.28 -12.46 8.54
N ARG A 25 -8.16 -11.15 8.60
CA ARG A 25 -7.03 -10.44 7.99
C ARG A 25 -5.74 -10.71 8.75
N VAL A 26 -4.73 -11.19 8.03
CA VAL A 26 -3.37 -11.34 8.54
C VAL A 26 -2.44 -10.46 7.70
N SER A 27 -1.67 -9.61 8.38
CA SER A 27 -0.70 -8.76 7.73
C SER A 27 0.53 -9.54 7.26
N TYR A 28 1.14 -9.10 6.17
CA TYR A 28 2.57 -9.36 5.92
C TYR A 28 3.42 -8.76 7.04
N ASP A 29 4.65 -9.25 7.16
CA ASP A 29 5.61 -8.80 8.17
C ASP A 29 6.03 -7.33 8.01
N VAL A 30 6.00 -6.82 6.79
CA VAL A 30 6.35 -5.43 6.45
C VAL A 30 5.42 -4.91 5.35
N ILE A 31 5.56 -3.63 5.03
CA ILE A 31 4.86 -3.01 3.92
C ILE A 31 5.20 -3.69 2.59
N THR A 32 4.19 -3.98 1.77
CA THR A 32 4.38 -4.51 0.42
C THR A 32 4.74 -3.38 -0.56
N PRO A 33 5.47 -3.65 -1.66
CA PRO A 33 5.71 -2.65 -2.70
C PRO A 33 4.42 -2.04 -3.26
N SER A 34 3.39 -2.84 -3.45
CA SER A 34 2.05 -2.39 -3.86
C SER A 34 1.43 -1.39 -2.87
N ALA A 35 1.50 -1.67 -1.56
CA ALA A 35 0.98 -0.76 -0.54
C ALA A 35 1.82 0.53 -0.45
N ALA A 36 3.14 0.43 -0.56
CA ALA A 36 4.05 1.57 -0.59
C ALA A 36 3.74 2.50 -1.78
N ARG A 37 3.52 1.93 -2.97
CA ARG A 37 3.08 2.66 -4.15
C ARG A 37 1.75 3.36 -3.90
N GLY A 38 0.75 2.66 -3.35
CA GLY A 38 -0.56 3.22 -3.04
C GLY A 38 -0.50 4.42 -2.07
N ILE A 39 0.42 4.41 -1.10
CA ILE A 39 0.64 5.55 -0.19
C ILE A 39 1.17 6.78 -0.96
N ILE A 40 2.13 6.60 -1.87
CA ILE A 40 2.68 7.68 -2.68
C ILE A 40 1.62 8.20 -3.67
N GLU A 41 0.86 7.31 -4.30
CA GLU A 41 -0.25 7.66 -5.20
C GLU A 41 -1.36 8.43 -4.48
N ALA A 42 -1.63 8.14 -3.21
CA ALA A 42 -2.58 8.90 -2.40
C ALA A 42 -2.14 10.37 -2.21
N VAL A 43 -0.84 10.64 -2.19
CA VAL A 43 -0.31 12.01 -2.20
C VAL A 43 -0.43 12.62 -3.58
N TYR A 44 0.10 11.95 -4.61
CA TYR A 44 0.07 12.44 -5.98
C TYR A 44 0.09 11.33 -7.01
N TRP A 45 -0.94 11.30 -7.84
CA TRP A 45 -1.04 10.44 -9.01
C TRP A 45 -1.74 11.17 -10.16
N LYS A 46 -1.37 10.81 -11.37
CA LYS A 46 -2.01 11.20 -12.64
C LYS A 46 -1.91 10.04 -13.62
N PRO A 47 -2.84 9.90 -14.59
CA PRO A 47 -2.74 8.87 -15.62
C PRO A 47 -1.44 8.90 -16.43
N ALA A 48 -0.79 10.08 -16.52
CA ALA A 48 0.46 10.29 -17.25
C ALA A 48 1.71 9.73 -16.52
N ILE A 49 1.58 9.28 -15.27
CA ILE A 49 2.71 8.75 -14.49
C ILE A 49 2.35 7.44 -13.80
N ARG A 50 3.35 6.58 -13.65
CA ARG A 50 3.29 5.37 -12.81
C ARG A 50 4.43 5.38 -11.81
N TRP A 51 4.09 5.34 -10.53
CA TRP A 51 5.08 5.21 -9.46
C TRP A 51 5.66 3.81 -9.40
N VAL A 52 6.95 3.74 -9.12
CA VAL A 52 7.75 2.52 -9.03
C VAL A 52 8.53 2.57 -7.73
N ILE A 53 8.40 1.54 -6.93
CA ILE A 53 9.15 1.40 -5.67
C ILE A 53 10.50 0.77 -5.97
N ASP A 54 11.56 1.37 -5.48
CA ASP A 54 12.93 0.90 -5.68
C ASP A 54 13.46 0.19 -4.44
N ARG A 55 13.19 0.77 -3.25
CA ARG A 55 13.76 0.29 -2.00
C ARG A 55 12.80 0.56 -0.85
N ILE A 56 12.74 -0.36 0.10
CA ILE A 56 12.03 -0.20 1.36
C ILE A 56 13.00 -0.51 2.50
N GLU A 57 13.17 0.44 3.41
CA GLU A 57 13.98 0.27 4.60
C GLU A 57 13.05 0.18 5.83
N VAL A 58 13.22 -0.85 6.63
CA VAL A 58 12.39 -1.16 7.81
C VAL A 58 13.09 -0.60 9.04
N LEU A 59 12.54 0.46 9.63
CA LEU A 59 13.16 1.14 10.76
C LEU A 59 12.82 0.51 12.10
N ASN A 60 11.56 0.12 12.30
CA ASN A 60 11.08 -0.40 13.57
C ASN A 60 11.06 -1.94 13.56
N GLU A 61 11.08 -2.51 14.76
CA GLU A 61 10.90 -3.95 14.96
C GLU A 61 9.55 -4.43 14.42
N ILE A 62 9.53 -5.58 13.76
CA ILE A 62 8.30 -6.24 13.31
C ILE A 62 7.60 -6.81 14.53
N ARG A 63 6.50 -6.19 14.93
CA ARG A 63 5.68 -6.62 16.07
C ARG A 63 4.24 -6.76 15.64
N PHE A 64 3.68 -7.93 15.89
CA PHE A 64 2.27 -8.21 15.64
C PHE A 64 1.42 -8.02 16.90
N ASP A 65 0.16 -7.70 16.67
CA ASP A 65 -0.89 -7.70 17.67
C ASP A 65 -2.20 -8.18 17.02
N THR A 66 -3.18 -8.54 17.82
CA THR A 66 -4.44 -9.08 17.33
C THR A 66 -5.62 -8.44 18.04
N PHE A 67 -6.65 -8.07 17.28
CA PHE A 67 -7.92 -7.69 17.86
C PHE A 67 -9.09 -8.33 17.11
N ARG A 68 -10.21 -8.46 17.79
CA ARG A 68 -11.47 -8.89 17.18
C ARG A 68 -12.33 -7.69 16.86
N ARG A 69 -12.97 -7.72 15.71
CA ARG A 69 -13.90 -6.69 15.28
C ARG A 69 -15.22 -7.29 14.79
N ASN A 70 -16.27 -6.52 14.96
CA ASN A 70 -17.58 -6.90 14.44
C ASN A 70 -17.69 -6.45 12.99
N GLU A 71 -17.88 -7.40 12.08
CA GLU A 71 -18.18 -7.16 10.68
C GLU A 71 -19.59 -7.65 10.34
N LEU A 72 -20.08 -7.29 9.17
CA LEU A 72 -21.30 -7.87 8.64
C LEU A 72 -20.98 -9.21 7.96
N GLU A 73 -21.79 -10.23 8.22
CA GLU A 73 -21.67 -11.54 7.60
C GLU A 73 -21.81 -11.48 6.07
N ASN A 74 -22.76 -10.68 5.60
CA ASN A 74 -23.11 -10.57 4.20
C ASN A 74 -23.08 -9.14 3.70
N LYS A 75 -22.82 -8.98 2.40
CA LYS A 75 -23.00 -7.71 1.66
C LYS A 75 -24.39 -7.72 1.01
N LEU A 76 -24.96 -6.54 0.81
CA LEU A 76 -26.11 -6.39 -0.07
C LEU A 76 -25.71 -6.85 -1.48
N SER A 77 -26.49 -7.80 -2.06
CA SER A 77 -26.23 -8.24 -3.42
C SER A 77 -26.73 -7.20 -4.42
N TYR A 78 -26.00 -7.03 -5.53
CA TYR A 78 -26.43 -6.14 -6.62
C TYR A 78 -27.85 -6.48 -7.11
N ARG A 79 -28.17 -7.78 -7.22
CA ARG A 79 -29.49 -8.27 -7.64
C ARG A 79 -30.60 -7.77 -6.70
N ASN A 80 -30.40 -7.92 -5.39
CA ASN A 80 -31.38 -7.49 -4.40
C ASN A 80 -31.54 -5.97 -4.40
N ALA A 81 -30.44 -5.22 -4.57
CA ALA A 81 -30.48 -3.76 -4.67
C ALA A 81 -31.25 -3.30 -5.92
N LYS A 82 -31.01 -3.92 -7.07
CA LYS A 82 -31.73 -3.64 -8.31
C LYS A 82 -33.22 -3.94 -8.18
N GLU A 83 -33.56 -5.11 -7.65
CA GLU A 83 -34.97 -5.53 -7.45
C GLU A 83 -35.71 -4.59 -6.48
N ALA A 84 -35.06 -4.15 -5.41
CA ALA A 84 -35.62 -3.19 -4.48
C ALA A 84 -35.89 -1.82 -5.14
N CYS A 85 -34.95 -1.33 -5.96
CA CYS A 85 -35.14 -0.09 -6.73
C CYS A 85 -36.28 -0.21 -7.75
N GLU A 86 -36.42 -1.36 -8.43
CA GLU A 86 -37.50 -1.59 -9.40
C GLU A 86 -38.89 -1.66 -8.76
N LYS A 87 -38.98 -2.17 -7.53
CA LYS A 87 -40.24 -2.37 -6.79
C LYS A 87 -40.53 -1.27 -5.77
N ASP A 88 -39.69 -0.24 -5.68
CA ASP A 88 -39.76 0.80 -4.63
C ASP A 88 -39.87 0.19 -3.22
N ALA A 89 -39.08 -0.86 -2.98
CA ALA A 89 -39.10 -1.63 -1.73
C ALA A 89 -37.92 -1.26 -0.84
N GLU A 90 -38.14 -1.23 0.48
CA GLU A 90 -37.06 -1.05 1.44
C GLU A 90 -36.08 -2.21 1.41
N LEU A 91 -34.77 -1.88 1.38
CA LEU A 91 -33.68 -2.85 1.46
C LEU A 91 -32.66 -2.40 2.49
N HIS A 92 -32.52 -3.14 3.56
CA HIS A 92 -31.54 -2.88 4.60
C HIS A 92 -30.97 -4.17 5.20
N ILE A 93 -29.84 -4.05 5.86
CA ILE A 93 -29.25 -5.11 6.69
C ILE A 93 -29.25 -4.62 8.13
N VAL A 94 -29.89 -5.37 9.01
CA VAL A 94 -29.85 -5.10 10.45
C VAL A 94 -28.52 -5.58 11.01
N ALA A 95 -27.64 -4.63 11.31
CA ALA A 95 -26.26 -4.93 11.73
C ALA A 95 -26.16 -5.79 13.00
N SER A 96 -27.10 -5.64 13.94
CA SER A 96 -27.14 -6.45 15.18
C SER A 96 -27.43 -7.92 14.92
N GLU A 97 -28.22 -8.23 13.88
CA GLU A 97 -28.64 -9.60 13.52
C GLU A 97 -27.61 -10.31 12.63
N LYS A 98 -26.85 -9.51 11.86
CA LYS A 98 -25.88 -10.01 10.88
C LYS A 98 -24.43 -9.74 11.29
N ARG A 99 -24.21 -9.56 12.57
CA ARG A 99 -22.89 -9.33 13.14
C ARG A 99 -22.10 -10.62 13.21
N GLN A 100 -20.86 -10.57 12.67
CA GLN A 100 -19.89 -11.65 12.80
C GLN A 100 -18.57 -11.09 13.37
N GLN A 101 -18.05 -11.76 14.39
CA GLN A 101 -16.72 -11.41 14.90
C GLN A 101 -15.65 -12.03 14.02
N ARG A 102 -14.67 -11.20 13.60
CA ARG A 102 -13.50 -11.63 12.83
C ARG A 102 -12.23 -11.15 13.50
N ALA A 103 -11.23 -12.01 13.56
CA ALA A 103 -9.91 -11.65 14.04
C ALA A 103 -9.14 -10.87 12.96
N MET A 104 -8.25 -9.99 13.41
CA MET A 104 -7.31 -9.28 12.58
C MET A 104 -5.95 -9.28 13.25
N THR A 105 -4.94 -9.82 12.58
CA THR A 105 -3.54 -9.72 12.98
C THR A 105 -2.88 -8.58 12.21
N TYR A 106 -2.36 -7.60 12.92
CA TYR A 106 -1.83 -6.36 12.39
C TYR A 106 -0.46 -6.03 12.98
N LEU A 107 0.27 -5.13 12.32
CA LEU A 107 1.57 -4.63 12.77
C LEU A 107 1.40 -3.42 13.69
N ARG A 108 2.25 -3.30 14.70
CA ARG A 108 2.31 -2.17 15.63
C ARG A 108 3.54 -1.31 15.38
N ASP A 109 3.37 0.01 15.58
CA ASP A 109 4.44 1.01 15.58
C ASP A 109 5.36 0.89 14.36
N VAL A 110 4.79 0.93 13.17
CA VAL A 110 5.55 0.77 11.94
C VAL A 110 6.21 2.07 11.50
N SER A 111 7.42 1.94 10.97
CA SER A 111 8.14 3.04 10.33
C SER A 111 9.02 2.49 9.21
N TYR A 112 8.89 3.10 8.02
CA TYR A 112 9.60 2.70 6.81
C TYR A 112 10.20 3.93 6.13
N VAL A 113 11.35 3.77 5.46
CA VAL A 113 11.82 4.69 4.45
C VAL A 113 11.61 4.04 3.08
N ILE A 114 11.00 4.78 2.18
CA ILE A 114 10.66 4.31 0.84
C ILE A 114 11.35 5.19 -0.17
N ASP A 115 12.19 4.59 -1.00
CA ASP A 115 12.75 5.20 -2.21
C ASP A 115 11.89 4.78 -3.40
N ALA A 116 11.45 5.77 -4.16
CA ALA A 116 10.60 5.55 -5.33
C ALA A 116 10.89 6.56 -6.43
N HIS A 117 10.67 6.17 -7.66
CA HIS A 117 10.63 7.07 -8.81
C HIS A 117 9.34 6.88 -9.60
N PHE A 118 9.09 7.74 -10.56
CA PHE A 118 7.99 7.50 -11.49
C PHE A 118 8.51 7.44 -12.93
N VAL A 119 7.74 6.73 -13.74
CA VAL A 119 7.92 6.68 -15.20
C VAL A 119 6.72 7.31 -15.88
N MET A 120 6.95 7.97 -17.02
CA MET A 120 5.87 8.50 -17.85
C MET A 120 5.16 7.34 -18.54
N THR A 121 3.83 7.39 -18.56
CA THR A 121 3.00 6.44 -19.32
C THR A 121 2.76 6.99 -20.74
N GLU A 122 2.76 6.11 -21.73
CA GLU A 122 2.54 6.49 -23.10
C GLU A 122 1.09 6.92 -23.35
N GLY A 123 0.89 7.96 -24.14
CA GLY A 123 -0.40 8.33 -24.73
C GLY A 123 -1.38 9.08 -23.82
N THR A 124 -1.03 9.42 -22.56
CA THR A 124 -1.97 10.01 -21.61
C THR A 124 -1.67 11.45 -21.18
N GLY A 125 -0.57 12.04 -21.64
CA GLY A 125 -0.15 13.41 -21.32
C GLY A 125 -0.49 14.43 -22.40
N GLY A 126 -0.83 15.67 -21.99
CA GLY A 126 -0.92 16.82 -22.90
C GLY A 126 0.49 17.30 -23.31
N ARG A 127 0.55 18.24 -24.31
CA ARG A 127 1.84 18.80 -24.80
C ARG A 127 2.75 19.39 -23.71
N ASP A 128 2.15 19.86 -22.61
CA ASP A 128 2.87 20.47 -21.48
C ASP A 128 3.05 19.51 -20.27
N ASP A 129 2.83 18.23 -20.44
CA ASP A 129 2.83 17.24 -19.36
C ASP A 129 4.20 16.52 -19.30
N GLY A 130 5.22 17.28 -18.90
CA GLY A 130 6.58 16.77 -18.75
C GLY A 130 6.87 16.20 -17.35
N PRO A 131 7.90 15.34 -17.23
CA PRO A 131 8.28 14.70 -15.99
C PRO A 131 8.65 15.70 -14.88
N GLU A 132 9.28 16.82 -15.23
CA GLU A 132 9.64 17.87 -14.29
C GLU A 132 8.42 18.50 -13.60
N LYS A 133 7.33 18.72 -14.35
CA LYS A 133 6.07 19.23 -13.81
C LYS A 133 5.50 18.29 -12.76
N HIS A 134 5.44 16.98 -13.06
CA HIS A 134 4.92 15.98 -12.13
C HIS A 134 5.79 15.87 -10.88
N TYR A 135 7.12 15.89 -11.04
CA TYR A 135 8.06 15.87 -9.94
C TYR A 135 7.88 17.07 -9.00
N ASN A 136 7.83 18.27 -9.55
CA ASN A 136 7.63 19.49 -8.77
C ASN A 136 6.29 19.53 -8.04
N ILE A 137 5.23 18.99 -8.64
CA ILE A 137 3.92 18.88 -7.97
C ILE A 137 3.98 17.89 -6.82
N ALA A 138 4.62 16.72 -7.02
CA ALA A 138 4.79 15.71 -5.98
C ALA A 138 5.58 16.26 -4.79
N LEU A 139 6.75 16.89 -5.03
CA LEU A 139 7.56 17.52 -3.99
C LEU A 139 6.80 18.61 -3.23
N ARG A 140 6.09 19.49 -3.95
CA ARG A 140 5.30 20.54 -3.31
C ARG A 140 4.25 19.97 -2.37
N ARG A 141 3.55 18.90 -2.77
CA ARG A 141 2.54 18.25 -1.94
C ARG A 141 3.16 17.60 -0.71
N LEU A 142 4.23 16.83 -0.91
CA LEU A 142 4.96 16.18 0.19
C LEU A 142 5.47 17.20 1.22
N ARG A 143 6.11 18.29 0.78
CA ARG A 143 6.59 19.39 1.66
C ARG A 143 5.49 20.05 2.48
N LYS A 144 4.28 20.11 1.92
CA LYS A 144 3.11 20.75 2.57
C LYS A 144 2.22 19.76 3.32
N GLY A 145 2.56 18.47 3.34
CA GLY A 145 1.70 17.43 3.89
C GLY A 145 0.35 17.28 3.18
N GLN A 146 0.29 17.68 1.90
CA GLN A 146 -0.93 17.62 1.11
C GLN A 146 -1.08 16.26 0.43
N HIS A 147 -2.28 15.72 0.43
CA HIS A 147 -2.61 14.47 -0.27
C HIS A 147 -3.97 14.61 -0.97
N PHE A 148 -4.19 13.82 -2.01
CA PHE A 148 -5.49 13.72 -2.70
C PHE A 148 -6.47 12.87 -1.90
N MET A 149 -5.99 11.74 -1.37
CA MET A 149 -6.70 10.89 -0.42
C MET A 149 -5.81 10.68 0.79
N GLN A 150 -6.42 10.44 1.97
CA GLN A 150 -5.66 10.10 3.17
C GLN A 150 -4.81 8.87 2.89
N PRO A 151 -3.46 8.95 2.97
CA PRO A 151 -2.61 7.78 2.90
C PRO A 151 -2.91 6.82 4.04
N VAL A 152 -2.90 5.51 3.77
CA VAL A 152 -3.23 4.49 4.76
C VAL A 152 -2.25 3.33 4.73
N LEU A 153 -2.01 2.73 5.87
CA LEU A 153 -1.14 1.57 6.05
C LEU A 153 -1.91 0.25 5.83
N GLY A 154 -2.34 0.05 4.58
CA GLY A 154 -3.06 -1.13 4.10
C GLY A 154 -4.57 -1.08 4.33
N CYS A 155 -5.05 -0.64 5.47
CA CYS A 155 -6.46 -0.51 5.80
C CYS A 155 -6.85 0.95 6.06
N ARG A 156 -8.06 1.35 5.71
CA ARG A 156 -8.56 2.73 5.89
C ARG A 156 -8.56 3.19 7.35
N GLU A 157 -8.66 2.25 8.28
CA GLU A 157 -8.61 2.47 9.72
C GLU A 157 -7.21 2.84 10.24
N PHE A 158 -6.17 2.66 9.42
CA PHE A 158 -4.77 2.89 9.79
C PHE A 158 -4.16 4.01 8.96
N PRO A 159 -4.37 5.28 9.33
CA PRO A 159 -3.79 6.40 8.60
C PRO A 159 -2.26 6.37 8.68
N ALA A 160 -1.63 6.76 7.58
CA ALA A 160 -0.19 6.91 7.47
C ALA A 160 0.22 8.38 7.64
N THR A 161 1.29 8.61 8.38
CA THR A 161 2.07 9.85 8.32
C THR A 161 3.11 9.70 7.22
N VAL A 162 3.20 10.67 6.33
CA VAL A 162 4.15 10.68 5.20
C VAL A 162 5.00 11.94 5.28
N GLU A 163 6.31 11.78 5.38
CA GLU A 163 7.30 12.85 5.50
C GLU A 163 8.30 12.77 4.35
N LEU A 164 8.54 13.89 3.66
CA LEU A 164 9.57 13.97 2.63
C LEU A 164 10.95 14.05 3.29
N LEU A 165 11.87 13.22 2.83
CA LEU A 165 13.28 13.25 3.21
C LEU A 165 14.09 13.94 2.10
N GLU A 166 14.54 15.17 2.33
CA GLU A 166 15.26 15.96 1.31
C GLU A 166 16.77 15.73 1.32
N GLY A 167 17.29 15.05 2.34
CA GLY A 167 18.70 14.70 2.50
C GLY A 167 18.94 13.20 2.30
N ARG A 168 20.24 12.84 2.32
CA ARG A 168 20.68 11.43 2.43
C ARG A 168 20.84 11.06 3.91
N GLU A 169 19.81 11.31 4.69
CA GLU A 169 19.80 10.87 6.09
C GLU A 169 19.87 9.35 6.13
N GLU A 170 20.87 8.83 6.83
CA GLU A 170 20.96 7.40 7.13
C GLU A 170 20.21 7.13 8.42
N PHE A 171 19.34 6.15 8.39
CA PHE A 171 18.59 5.73 9.57
C PHE A 171 19.19 4.44 10.11
N GLN A 172 19.50 4.41 11.39
CA GLN A 172 19.82 3.17 12.08
C GLN A 172 18.51 2.53 12.52
N GLY A 173 18.00 1.59 11.72
CA GLY A 173 16.80 0.82 12.02
C GLY A 173 17.10 -0.38 12.94
N PHE A 174 16.05 -1.00 13.48
CA PHE A 174 16.17 -2.17 14.35
C PHE A 174 16.93 -3.34 13.69
N TYR A 175 16.83 -3.46 12.36
CA TYR A 175 17.45 -4.56 11.58
C TYR A 175 18.76 -4.18 10.89
N SER A 176 19.37 -3.02 11.21
CA SER A 176 20.61 -2.56 10.55
C SER A 176 21.77 -3.55 10.71
N ASP A 177 21.81 -4.27 11.82
CA ASP A 177 22.83 -5.28 12.11
C ASP A 177 22.38 -6.72 11.79
N THR A 178 21.23 -6.89 11.13
CA THR A 178 20.71 -8.19 10.73
C THR A 178 21.14 -8.48 9.29
N PRO A 179 22.14 -9.38 9.04
CA PRO A 179 22.69 -9.56 7.70
C PRO A 179 21.64 -9.94 6.67
N GLU A 180 20.76 -10.89 7.03
CA GLU A 180 19.69 -11.34 6.15
C GLU A 180 18.51 -11.88 6.95
N LYS A 181 17.28 -11.56 6.50
CA LYS A 181 16.02 -12.13 6.98
C LYS A 181 15.13 -12.42 5.79
N ASP A 182 14.80 -13.70 5.58
CA ASP A 182 13.82 -14.12 4.57
C ASP A 182 12.40 -13.80 5.07
N LEU A 183 11.65 -13.05 4.29
CA LEU A 183 10.25 -12.67 4.56
C LEU A 183 9.25 -13.53 3.77
N GLY A 184 9.77 -14.50 2.99
CA GLY A 184 8.96 -15.37 2.16
C GLY A 184 8.39 -14.69 0.92
N PHE A 185 7.36 -15.30 0.33
CA PHE A 185 6.66 -14.72 -0.81
C PHE A 185 5.76 -13.56 -0.36
N MET A 186 5.92 -12.43 -1.02
CA MET A 186 5.18 -11.20 -0.74
C MET A 186 4.54 -10.67 -2.01
N LEU A 187 3.36 -10.05 -1.87
CA LEU A 187 2.69 -9.37 -2.97
C LEU A 187 3.57 -8.22 -3.48
N TYR A 188 3.99 -8.34 -4.74
CA TYR A 188 4.72 -7.28 -5.44
C TYR A 188 3.76 -6.20 -5.93
N ASP A 189 2.79 -6.58 -6.76
CA ASP A 189 1.77 -5.71 -7.31
C ASP A 189 0.58 -6.52 -7.84
N LEU A 190 -0.44 -5.80 -8.31
CA LEU A 190 -1.55 -6.35 -9.08
C LEU A 190 -1.35 -6.01 -10.55
N ASP A 191 -1.48 -7.01 -11.41
CA ASP A 191 -1.49 -6.84 -12.85
C ASP A 191 -2.91 -6.57 -13.33
N PHE A 192 -3.15 -5.35 -13.79
CA PHE A 192 -4.44 -4.88 -14.30
C PHE A 192 -4.58 -5.04 -15.82
N SER A 193 -3.78 -5.88 -16.47
CA SER A 193 -3.94 -6.20 -17.90
C SER A 193 -5.35 -6.70 -18.21
N ASN A 194 -5.92 -7.44 -17.27
CA ASN A 194 -7.34 -7.78 -17.24
C ASN A 194 -8.02 -6.98 -16.10
N ALA A 195 -8.74 -5.91 -16.47
CA ALA A 195 -9.37 -5.02 -15.51
C ALA A 195 -10.47 -5.70 -14.66
N ASP A 196 -11.13 -6.73 -15.20
CA ASP A 196 -12.21 -7.46 -14.52
C ASP A 196 -11.68 -8.45 -13.47
N SER A 197 -10.45 -8.92 -13.64
CA SER A 197 -9.80 -9.86 -12.72
C SER A 197 -8.30 -9.58 -12.66
N PRO A 198 -7.86 -8.60 -11.85
CA PRO A 198 -6.44 -8.33 -11.67
C PRO A 198 -5.70 -9.51 -11.06
N ASP A 199 -4.58 -9.91 -11.66
CA ASP A 199 -3.75 -11.03 -11.21
C ASP A 199 -2.69 -10.56 -10.21
N PRO A 200 -2.58 -11.20 -9.04
CA PRO A 200 -1.54 -10.87 -8.08
C PRO A 200 -0.17 -11.36 -8.57
N ARG A 201 0.83 -10.49 -8.48
CA ARG A 201 2.23 -10.79 -8.76
C ARG A 201 3.00 -10.87 -7.45
N PHE A 202 3.81 -11.89 -7.28
CA PHE A 202 4.57 -12.14 -6.05
C PHE A 202 6.06 -12.13 -6.31
N PHE A 203 6.84 -11.86 -5.27
CA PHE A 203 8.29 -12.01 -5.27
C PHE A 203 8.77 -12.57 -3.93
N ARG A 204 9.93 -13.20 -3.92
CA ARG A 204 10.57 -13.60 -2.67
C ARG A 204 11.25 -12.40 -2.05
N ALA A 205 10.70 -11.92 -0.94
CA ALA A 205 11.22 -10.76 -0.24
C ALA A 205 12.31 -11.18 0.73
N VAL A 206 13.50 -10.63 0.55
CA VAL A 206 14.64 -10.80 1.44
C VAL A 206 15.07 -9.43 1.94
N MET A 207 15.11 -9.28 3.25
CA MET A 207 15.57 -8.07 3.92
C MET A 207 17.03 -8.25 4.32
N ARG A 208 17.92 -7.33 3.88
CA ARG A 208 19.36 -7.32 4.23
C ARG A 208 19.69 -6.03 4.95
N ASN A 209 20.23 -6.14 6.16
CA ASN A 209 20.54 -4.99 7.01
C ASN A 209 19.36 -3.98 7.11
N GLY A 210 18.14 -4.52 7.27
CA GLY A 210 16.92 -3.72 7.35
C GLY A 210 16.34 -3.26 6.01
N VAL A 211 16.96 -3.61 4.88
CA VAL A 211 16.60 -3.11 3.54
C VAL A 211 16.06 -4.23 2.65
N ILE A 212 14.97 -3.95 1.97
CA ILE A 212 14.41 -4.76 0.89
C ILE A 212 14.68 -4.01 -0.42
N ASP A 213 15.55 -4.58 -1.26
CA ASP A 213 15.82 -4.08 -2.60
C ASP A 213 14.73 -4.60 -3.56
N VAL A 214 13.74 -3.74 -3.80
CA VAL A 214 12.61 -4.06 -4.67
C VAL A 214 13.01 -3.98 -6.14
N ALA A 215 13.95 -3.09 -6.46
CA ALA A 215 14.42 -2.89 -7.84
C ALA A 215 15.11 -4.14 -8.38
N SER A 216 16.01 -4.75 -7.59
CA SER A 216 16.71 -5.99 -7.99
C SER A 216 15.78 -7.22 -8.03
N SER A 217 14.68 -7.19 -7.29
CA SER A 217 13.74 -8.31 -7.20
C SER A 217 12.76 -8.41 -8.38
N ARG A 218 12.74 -7.43 -9.28
CA ARG A 218 11.78 -7.37 -10.42
C ARG A 218 11.88 -8.55 -11.37
N GLU A 219 13.09 -9.08 -11.61
CA GLU A 219 13.31 -10.22 -12.50
C GLU A 219 12.77 -11.54 -11.91
N GLY A 220 12.60 -11.63 -10.60
CA GLY A 220 12.07 -12.79 -9.89
C GLY A 220 10.56 -12.73 -9.58
N VAL A 221 9.82 -11.80 -10.18
CA VAL A 221 8.37 -11.67 -9.98
C VAL A 221 7.62 -12.78 -10.72
N VAL A 222 6.77 -13.51 -9.99
CA VAL A 222 5.97 -14.64 -10.48
C VAL A 222 4.47 -14.34 -10.33
N ALA A 223 3.67 -15.08 -11.09
CA ALA A 223 2.19 -15.02 -11.02
C ALA A 223 1.67 -15.90 -9.89
#